data_99d5d8f26df14811099bbf74ffb0eaf5
#
_entry.id   99d5d8f26df14811099bbf74ffb0eaf5
#
_cell.length_a   1.000
_cell.length_b   1.000
_cell.length_c   1.000
_cell.angle_alpha   90.00
_cell.angle_beta   90.00
_cell.angle_gamma   90.00
#
_symmetry.space_group_name_H-M   'P 1'
#
loop_
_entity.id
_entity.type
_entity.pdbx_description
1 polymer ?
#
loop_
_entity_poly.entity_id
_entity_poly.type
_entity_poly.pdbx_seq_one_letter_code
_entity_poly.pdbx_strand_id
1 'polypeptide(L)'
;GDSIAVNGICLTVTAFSKNEFQADVMHETLNRTSLKMLKPGSSVNLERAMAADGRFGGHIVSGHIDGTGKITEIKEDSLAIWYTIEASPEILRYIVEKGSVAIDGISLTVAKVTQTTFSVSTIPHTRKITTLGERKKGDMVNLENDIVGKYVEKFTNEIKPYETAINTSEKKNQGITREKLAHYGY
;
A
#
# COMPACT_ATOMS: atom_id res chain seq x y z
N GLY A 1 -4.86 14.14 -20.07
CA GLY A 1 -5.26 14.24 -18.66
C GLY A 1 -5.67 12.89 -18.05
N ASP A 2 -5.67 11.80 -18.83
CA ASP A 2 -5.96 10.46 -18.33
C ASP A 2 -4.84 9.96 -17.42
N SER A 3 -5.19 9.11 -16.46
CA SER A 3 -4.20 8.43 -15.62
C SER A 3 -3.74 7.12 -16.26
N ILE A 4 -2.44 6.86 -16.14
CA ILE A 4 -1.82 5.59 -16.49
C ILE A 4 -0.84 5.19 -15.39
N ALA A 5 -0.83 3.94 -14.99
CA ALA A 5 0.15 3.42 -14.07
C ALA A 5 1.42 2.98 -14.82
N VAL A 6 2.58 3.45 -14.37
CA VAL A 6 3.92 3.07 -14.87
C VAL A 6 4.68 2.43 -13.73
N ASN A 7 4.97 1.14 -13.81
CA ASN A 7 5.47 0.36 -12.67
C ASN A 7 4.66 0.62 -11.39
N GLY A 8 3.33 0.65 -11.52
CA GLY A 8 2.41 0.91 -10.42
C GLY A 8 2.28 2.37 -10.00
N ILE A 9 2.99 3.30 -10.62
CA ILE A 9 2.95 4.72 -10.27
C ILE A 9 1.92 5.41 -11.15
N CYS A 10 0.87 5.97 -10.53
CA CYS A 10 -0.15 6.74 -11.22
C CYS A 10 0.45 8.04 -11.76
N LEU A 11 0.47 8.19 -13.08
CA LEU A 11 0.94 9.39 -13.77
C LEU A 11 -0.17 9.97 -14.64
N THR A 12 -0.19 11.30 -14.75
CA THR A 12 -1.14 12.00 -15.62
C THR A 12 -0.50 12.20 -16.99
N VAL A 13 -1.17 11.72 -18.03
CA VAL A 13 -0.74 11.88 -19.42
C VAL A 13 -0.88 13.33 -19.86
N THR A 14 0.22 13.94 -20.29
CA THR A 14 0.26 15.33 -20.79
C THR A 14 0.21 15.42 -22.31
N ALA A 15 0.73 14.39 -22.99
CA ALA A 15 0.66 14.26 -24.45
C ALA A 15 0.71 12.79 -24.84
N PHE A 16 0.17 12.46 -25.99
CA PHE A 16 0.26 11.09 -26.53
C PHE A 16 0.19 11.07 -28.06
N SER A 17 0.73 10.02 -28.64
CA SER A 17 0.60 9.67 -30.06
C SER A 17 0.15 8.21 -30.19
N LYS A 18 0.22 7.67 -31.40
CA LYS A 18 -0.15 6.26 -31.62
C LYS A 18 0.71 5.27 -30.82
N ASN A 19 1.98 5.59 -30.60
CA ASN A 19 2.97 4.65 -30.08
C ASN A 19 3.66 5.11 -28.78
N GLU A 20 3.35 6.31 -28.29
CA GLU A 20 3.99 6.90 -27.11
C GLU A 20 3.05 7.80 -26.35
N PHE A 21 3.35 8.01 -25.08
CA PHE A 21 2.75 9.05 -24.26
C PHE A 21 3.83 9.77 -23.45
N GLN A 22 3.50 10.95 -22.98
CA GLN A 22 4.33 11.77 -22.10
C GLN A 22 3.59 12.01 -20.79
N ALA A 23 4.33 12.05 -19.71
CA ALA A 23 3.81 12.39 -18.40
C ALA A 23 4.85 13.19 -17.63
N ASP A 24 4.40 14.21 -16.91
CA ASP A 24 5.26 14.98 -16.02
C ASP A 24 5.34 14.28 -14.67
N VAL A 25 6.54 14.25 -14.08
CA VAL A 25 6.80 13.57 -12.81
C VAL A 25 7.32 14.56 -11.78
N MET A 26 6.66 14.63 -10.64
CA MET A 26 7.09 15.50 -9.54
C MET A 26 8.34 14.94 -8.85
N HIS A 27 9.15 15.80 -8.26
CA HIS A 27 10.34 15.41 -7.50
C HIS A 27 10.03 14.43 -6.36
N GLU A 28 8.89 14.60 -5.67
CA GLU A 28 8.45 13.70 -4.61
C GLU A 28 8.25 12.27 -5.14
N THR A 29 7.62 12.14 -6.31
CA THR A 29 7.42 10.83 -6.97
C THR A 29 8.76 10.18 -7.33
N LEU A 30 9.72 10.95 -7.85
CA LEU A 30 11.06 10.45 -8.13
C LEU A 30 11.79 9.98 -6.87
N ASN A 31 11.63 10.70 -5.76
CA ASN A 31 12.31 10.38 -4.50
C ASN A 31 11.74 9.13 -3.82
N ARG A 32 10.44 8.90 -3.93
CA ARG A 32 9.75 7.78 -3.26
C ARG A 32 9.67 6.51 -4.09
N THR A 33 10.03 6.55 -5.36
CA THR A 33 9.82 5.44 -6.28
C THR A 33 11.10 4.99 -6.97
N SER A 34 11.02 3.85 -7.66
CA SER A 34 12.11 3.34 -8.48
C SER A 34 12.31 4.09 -9.81
N LEU A 35 11.46 5.09 -10.14
CA LEU A 35 11.55 5.83 -11.41
C LEU A 35 12.92 6.45 -11.65
N LYS A 36 13.56 6.99 -10.61
CA LYS A 36 14.90 7.58 -10.71
C LYS A 36 15.99 6.60 -11.18
N MET A 37 15.70 5.30 -11.14
CA MET A 37 16.66 4.26 -11.57
C MET A 37 16.45 3.88 -13.04
N LEU A 38 15.35 4.30 -13.66
CA LEU A 38 15.08 4.00 -15.06
C LEU A 38 16.05 4.78 -15.96
N LYS A 39 16.40 4.12 -17.05
CA LYS A 39 17.25 4.68 -18.12
C LYS A 39 16.51 4.59 -19.44
N PRO A 40 16.90 5.37 -20.44
CA PRO A 40 16.37 5.17 -21.79
C PRO A 40 16.49 3.69 -22.20
N GLY A 41 15.38 3.11 -22.69
CA GLY A 41 15.29 1.71 -23.05
C GLY A 41 14.93 0.74 -21.92
N SER A 42 14.73 1.21 -20.67
CA SER A 42 14.22 0.37 -19.58
C SER A 42 12.79 -0.07 -19.87
N SER A 43 12.51 -1.37 -19.66
CA SER A 43 11.13 -1.90 -19.69
C SER A 43 10.35 -1.45 -18.46
N VAL A 44 9.06 -1.15 -18.64
CA VAL A 44 8.12 -0.79 -17.55
C VAL A 44 6.82 -1.55 -17.72
N ASN A 45 6.15 -1.83 -16.61
CA ASN A 45 4.76 -2.29 -16.61
C ASN A 45 3.86 -1.09 -16.88
N LEU A 46 2.86 -1.26 -17.74
CA LEU A 46 1.86 -0.25 -18.03
C LEU A 46 0.47 -0.78 -17.73
N GLU A 47 -0.33 0.01 -17.03
CA GLU A 47 -1.72 -0.34 -16.76
C GLU A 47 -2.59 0.91 -16.89
N ARG A 48 -3.70 0.79 -17.62
CA ARG A 48 -4.68 1.87 -17.75
C ARG A 48 -5.49 2.01 -16.47
N ALA A 49 -5.96 3.22 -16.19
CA ALA A 49 -6.96 3.43 -15.15
C ALA A 49 -8.17 2.50 -15.39
N MET A 50 -8.64 1.88 -14.30
CA MET A 50 -9.79 0.97 -14.35
C MET A 50 -11.06 1.74 -14.74
N ALA A 51 -11.82 1.22 -15.69
CA ALA A 51 -13.14 1.78 -16.02
C ALA A 51 -14.12 1.58 -14.86
N ALA A 52 -15.12 2.46 -14.73
CA ALA A 52 -16.07 2.43 -13.64
C ALA A 52 -16.92 1.14 -13.58
N ASP A 53 -17.08 0.46 -14.72
CA ASP A 53 -17.73 -0.84 -14.87
C ASP A 53 -16.72 -2.01 -15.00
N GLY A 54 -15.44 -1.73 -14.72
CA GLY A 54 -14.35 -2.70 -14.82
C GLY A 54 -14.38 -3.73 -13.69
N ARG A 55 -13.57 -4.80 -13.87
CA ARG A 55 -13.35 -5.82 -12.85
C ARG A 55 -12.04 -5.58 -12.13
N PHE A 56 -12.01 -5.83 -10.83
CA PHE A 56 -10.74 -5.91 -10.10
C PHE A 56 -9.96 -7.14 -10.53
N GLY A 57 -8.72 -6.95 -10.98
CA GLY A 57 -7.80 -8.04 -11.32
C GLY A 57 -7.11 -8.67 -10.10
N GLY A 58 -7.36 -8.14 -8.90
CA GLY A 58 -6.75 -8.56 -7.65
C GLY A 58 -7.37 -7.77 -6.49
N HIS A 59 -6.61 -6.87 -5.86
CA HIS A 59 -7.08 -5.94 -4.85
C HIS A 59 -7.15 -4.51 -5.43
N ILE A 60 -7.58 -3.54 -4.61
CA ILE A 60 -7.63 -2.13 -5.02
C ILE A 60 -6.18 -1.60 -5.09
N VAL A 61 -5.73 -1.31 -6.31
CA VAL A 61 -4.43 -0.68 -6.58
C VAL A 61 -4.69 0.70 -7.16
N SER A 62 -4.20 1.73 -6.48
CA SER A 62 -4.48 3.14 -6.84
C SER A 62 -3.33 3.80 -7.61
N GLY A 63 -2.16 3.18 -7.60
CA GLY A 63 -0.94 3.75 -8.17
C GLY A 63 -0.25 4.75 -7.24
N HIS A 64 -0.57 4.72 -5.94
CA HIS A 64 0.03 5.58 -4.93
C HIS A 64 1.05 4.78 -4.12
N ILE A 65 2.27 4.81 -4.59
CA ILE A 65 3.37 4.02 -4.04
C ILE A 65 3.70 4.44 -2.61
N ASP A 66 3.76 3.47 -1.69
CA ASP A 66 4.15 3.69 -0.29
C ASP A 66 5.66 3.81 -0.13
N GLY A 67 6.40 3.13 -0.98
CA GLY A 67 7.85 3.15 -0.98
C GLY A 67 8.42 2.08 -1.91
N THR A 68 9.70 1.77 -1.72
CA THR A 68 10.39 0.75 -2.52
C THR A 68 10.85 -0.41 -1.67
N GLY A 69 10.92 -1.59 -2.28
CA GLY A 69 11.54 -2.78 -1.70
C GLY A 69 12.68 -3.28 -2.56
N LYS A 70 13.60 -4.01 -1.95
CA LYS A 70 14.75 -4.62 -2.61
C LYS A 70 14.56 -6.12 -2.77
N ILE A 71 14.69 -6.63 -3.97
CA ILE A 71 14.68 -8.08 -4.21
C ILE A 71 15.95 -8.70 -3.62
N THR A 72 15.81 -9.50 -2.58
CA THR A 72 16.96 -10.14 -1.89
C THR A 72 17.19 -11.56 -2.38
N GLU A 73 16.14 -12.23 -2.89
CA GLU A 73 16.24 -13.58 -3.41
C GLU A 73 15.22 -13.81 -4.53
N ILE A 74 15.62 -14.57 -5.54
CA ILE A 74 14.74 -15.13 -6.56
C ILE A 74 15.03 -16.63 -6.59
N LYS A 75 13.99 -17.46 -6.35
CA LYS A 75 14.12 -18.90 -6.30
C LYS A 75 13.09 -19.56 -7.22
N GLU A 76 13.51 -20.47 -8.07
CA GLU A 76 12.64 -21.33 -8.86
C GLU A 76 12.25 -22.56 -8.04
N ASP A 77 10.98 -22.89 -8.04
CA ASP A 77 10.40 -24.03 -7.36
C ASP A 77 9.33 -24.65 -8.26
N SER A 78 9.70 -25.65 -9.05
CA SER A 78 8.83 -26.27 -10.06
C SER A 78 8.29 -25.24 -11.04
N LEU A 79 6.97 -25.01 -11.05
CA LEU A 79 6.33 -23.99 -11.87
C LEU A 79 6.30 -22.61 -11.22
N ALA A 80 6.59 -22.52 -9.94
CA ALA A 80 6.54 -21.28 -9.19
C ALA A 80 7.90 -20.57 -9.18
N ILE A 81 7.86 -19.23 -9.25
CA ILE A 81 9.04 -18.40 -9.05
C ILE A 81 8.78 -17.50 -7.85
N TRP A 82 9.61 -17.67 -6.85
CA TRP A 82 9.54 -16.96 -5.59
C TRP A 82 10.44 -15.73 -5.62
N TYR A 83 9.87 -14.59 -5.22
CA TYR A 83 10.59 -13.35 -4.99
C TYR A 83 10.52 -13.02 -3.50
N THR A 84 11.69 -12.89 -2.86
CA THR A 84 11.79 -12.38 -1.49
C THR A 84 12.22 -10.93 -1.55
N ILE A 85 11.47 -10.06 -0.89
CA ILE A 85 11.61 -8.61 -0.96
C ILE A 85 11.80 -8.06 0.44
N GLU A 86 12.91 -7.36 0.65
CA GLU A 86 13.17 -6.56 1.84
C GLU A 86 12.45 -5.23 1.72
N ALA A 87 11.75 -4.82 2.78
CA ALA A 87 11.03 -3.57 2.82
C ALA A 87 11.12 -2.92 4.21
N SER A 88 10.80 -1.63 4.28
CA SER A 88 10.81 -0.91 5.56
C SER A 88 9.71 -1.41 6.51
N PRO A 89 9.87 -1.22 7.83
CA PRO A 89 8.85 -1.61 8.81
C PRO A 89 7.49 -0.96 8.56
N GLU A 90 7.45 0.28 8.05
CA GLU A 90 6.24 1.01 7.72
C GLU A 90 5.43 0.31 6.61
N ILE A 91 6.13 -0.28 5.63
CA ILE A 91 5.50 -1.06 4.56
C ILE A 91 5.08 -2.43 5.08
N LEU A 92 5.99 -3.14 5.78
CA LEU A 92 5.73 -4.49 6.28
C LEU A 92 4.57 -4.56 7.27
N ARG A 93 4.27 -3.47 7.97
CA ARG A 93 3.15 -3.34 8.89
C ARG A 93 1.80 -3.70 8.27
N TYR A 94 1.61 -3.42 6.99
CA TYR A 94 0.37 -3.67 6.26
C TYR A 94 0.41 -4.95 5.41
N ILE A 95 1.56 -5.61 5.37
CA ILE A 95 1.72 -6.85 4.60
C ILE A 95 1.38 -8.03 5.50
N VAL A 96 0.34 -8.78 5.12
CA VAL A 96 -0.11 -9.96 5.85
C VAL A 96 -0.03 -11.20 4.96
N GLU A 97 0.29 -12.34 5.56
CA GLU A 97 0.29 -13.61 4.84
C GLU A 97 -1.11 -13.92 4.30
N LYS A 98 -1.20 -14.38 3.06
CA LYS A 98 -2.42 -14.57 2.27
C LYS A 98 -3.15 -13.28 1.87
N GLY A 99 -2.64 -12.11 2.27
CA GLY A 99 -3.11 -10.82 1.77
C GLY A 99 -2.53 -10.51 0.39
N SER A 100 -2.76 -9.29 -0.07
CA SER A 100 -2.29 -8.77 -1.36
C SER A 100 -1.33 -7.61 -1.18
N VAL A 101 -0.40 -7.47 -2.12
CA VAL A 101 0.50 -6.33 -2.26
C VAL A 101 0.71 -6.05 -3.75
N ALA A 102 0.82 -4.79 -4.13
CA ALA A 102 1.20 -4.45 -5.48
C ALA A 102 2.72 -4.25 -5.57
N ILE A 103 3.36 -4.95 -6.51
CA ILE A 103 4.79 -4.88 -6.80
C ILE A 103 4.95 -4.40 -8.24
N ASP A 104 5.54 -3.22 -8.45
CA ASP A 104 5.60 -2.55 -9.75
C ASP A 104 4.22 -2.54 -10.46
N GLY A 105 3.12 -2.34 -9.68
CA GLY A 105 1.74 -2.32 -10.16
C GLY A 105 1.07 -3.70 -10.29
N ILE A 106 1.80 -4.77 -10.10
CA ILE A 106 1.27 -6.13 -10.22
C ILE A 106 0.69 -6.57 -8.87
N SER A 107 -0.62 -6.82 -8.80
CA SER A 107 -1.27 -7.39 -7.61
C SER A 107 -0.83 -8.83 -7.39
N LEU A 108 -0.18 -9.12 -6.26
CA LEU A 108 0.35 -10.44 -5.94
C LEU A 108 -0.06 -10.88 -4.54
N THR A 109 -0.30 -12.18 -4.39
CA THR A 109 -0.60 -12.76 -3.08
C THR A 109 0.68 -12.94 -2.28
N VAL A 110 0.66 -12.48 -1.04
CA VAL A 110 1.76 -12.66 -0.09
C VAL A 110 1.77 -14.11 0.41
N ALA A 111 2.88 -14.81 0.17
CA ALA A 111 3.02 -16.20 0.56
C ALA A 111 3.70 -16.37 1.93
N LYS A 112 4.58 -15.44 2.33
CA LYS A 112 5.30 -15.47 3.61
C LYS A 112 5.67 -14.05 4.03
N VAL A 113 5.67 -13.80 5.34
CA VAL A 113 6.13 -12.54 5.94
C VAL A 113 7.12 -12.83 7.07
N THR A 114 8.15 -12.01 7.20
CA THR A 114 9.11 -12.00 8.30
C THR A 114 9.21 -10.58 8.88
N GLN A 115 10.10 -10.35 9.81
CA GLN A 115 10.32 -9.01 10.41
C GLN A 115 10.91 -7.99 9.41
N THR A 116 11.61 -8.44 8.38
CA THR A 116 12.33 -7.55 7.45
C THR A 116 12.00 -7.81 5.98
N THR A 117 11.33 -8.91 5.68
CA THR A 117 11.03 -9.31 4.30
C THR A 117 9.64 -9.87 4.16
N PHE A 118 9.13 -9.89 2.94
CA PHE A 118 8.01 -10.72 2.54
C PHE A 118 8.34 -11.46 1.26
N SER A 119 7.60 -12.54 0.97
CA SER A 119 7.79 -13.32 -0.26
C SER A 119 6.47 -13.49 -0.99
N VAL A 120 6.55 -13.42 -2.30
CA VAL A 120 5.45 -13.71 -3.22
C VAL A 120 5.86 -14.84 -4.15
N SER A 121 4.88 -15.60 -4.63
CA SER A 121 5.08 -16.66 -5.61
C SER A 121 4.33 -16.32 -6.88
N THR A 122 4.99 -16.38 -8.02
CA THR A 122 4.41 -16.05 -9.33
C THR A 122 4.44 -17.25 -10.25
N ILE A 123 3.47 -17.30 -11.18
CA ILE A 123 3.44 -18.30 -12.27
C ILE A 123 4.29 -17.82 -13.44
N PRO A 124 4.76 -18.72 -14.31
CA PRO A 124 5.59 -18.37 -15.48
C PRO A 124 4.94 -17.34 -16.40
N HIS A 125 3.63 -17.37 -16.52
CA HIS A 125 2.89 -16.40 -17.34
C HIS A 125 3.11 -14.96 -16.86
N THR A 126 2.95 -14.70 -15.54
CA THR A 126 3.19 -13.38 -14.94
C THR A 126 4.60 -12.88 -15.22
N ARG A 127 5.59 -13.76 -15.05
CA ARG A 127 6.99 -13.43 -15.35
C ARG A 127 7.19 -13.04 -16.82
N LYS A 128 6.53 -13.74 -17.73
CA LYS A 128 6.68 -13.51 -19.19
C LYS A 128 6.12 -12.17 -19.65
N ILE A 129 5.02 -11.71 -19.04
CA ILE A 129 4.28 -10.53 -19.51
C ILE A 129 4.53 -9.28 -18.67
N THR A 130 5.37 -9.38 -17.64
CA THR A 130 5.69 -8.25 -16.74
C THR A 130 7.19 -8.08 -16.59
N THR A 131 7.60 -6.92 -16.06
CA THR A 131 9.01 -6.61 -15.77
C THR A 131 9.62 -7.52 -14.72
N LEU A 132 8.84 -8.27 -13.93
CA LEU A 132 9.36 -9.26 -12.98
C LEU A 132 10.25 -10.31 -13.65
N GLY A 133 10.01 -10.62 -14.93
CA GLY A 133 10.85 -11.55 -15.68
C GLY A 133 12.27 -11.06 -15.90
N GLU A 134 12.50 -9.77 -15.93
CA GLU A 134 13.79 -9.12 -16.15
C GLU A 134 14.51 -8.79 -14.84
N ARG A 135 13.78 -8.78 -13.69
CA ARG A 135 14.30 -8.42 -12.37
C ARG A 135 15.34 -9.42 -11.87
N LYS A 136 16.33 -8.89 -11.16
CA LYS A 136 17.44 -9.64 -10.56
C LYS A 136 17.50 -9.34 -9.06
N LYS A 137 18.20 -10.21 -8.33
CA LYS A 137 18.59 -9.95 -6.95
C LYS A 137 19.34 -8.62 -6.87
N GLY A 138 18.90 -7.75 -5.97
CA GLY A 138 19.43 -6.39 -5.78
C GLY A 138 18.60 -5.30 -6.43
N ASP A 139 17.69 -5.63 -7.35
CA ASP A 139 16.83 -4.64 -7.99
C ASP A 139 15.81 -4.08 -7.00
N MET A 140 15.47 -2.81 -7.23
CA MET A 140 14.41 -2.10 -6.49
C MET A 140 13.10 -2.20 -7.24
N VAL A 141 12.01 -2.40 -6.48
CA VAL A 141 10.64 -2.44 -6.99
C VAL A 141 9.77 -1.46 -6.21
N ASN A 142 8.75 -0.92 -6.84
CA ASN A 142 7.75 -0.09 -6.18
C ASN A 142 6.79 -0.98 -5.39
N LEU A 143 6.40 -0.55 -4.21
CA LEU A 143 5.47 -1.25 -3.33
C LEU A 143 4.27 -0.35 -3.01
N GLU A 144 3.07 -0.90 -3.17
CA GLU A 144 1.83 -0.30 -2.71
C GLU A 144 1.07 -1.33 -1.86
N ASN A 145 0.77 -0.96 -0.63
CA ASN A 145 -0.01 -1.76 0.30
C ASN A 145 -1.50 -1.67 -0.03
N ASP A 146 -2.25 -2.68 0.37
CA ASP A 146 -3.70 -2.64 0.29
C ASP A 146 -4.24 -1.45 1.12
N ILE A 147 -4.96 -0.56 0.45
CA ILE A 147 -5.50 0.67 1.05
C ILE A 147 -6.47 0.36 2.21
N VAL A 148 -7.13 -0.80 2.18
CA VAL A 148 -8.06 -1.22 3.24
C VAL A 148 -7.35 -1.31 4.59
N GLY A 149 -6.13 -1.87 4.63
CA GLY A 149 -5.35 -1.96 5.87
C GLY A 149 -5.05 -0.60 6.49
N LYS A 150 -4.74 0.40 5.66
CA LYS A 150 -4.46 1.77 6.12
C LYS A 150 -5.71 2.45 6.71
N TYR A 151 -6.88 2.29 6.09
CA TYR A 151 -8.12 2.83 6.63
C TYR A 151 -8.57 2.12 7.90
N VAL A 152 -8.46 0.78 7.97
CA VAL A 152 -8.75 0.03 9.19
C VAL A 152 -7.90 0.53 10.34
N GLU A 153 -6.60 0.67 10.14
CA GLU A 153 -5.70 1.18 11.17
C GLU A 153 -6.08 2.60 11.60
N LYS A 154 -6.33 3.51 10.66
CA LYS A 154 -6.73 4.87 10.97
C LYS A 154 -7.97 4.91 11.87
N PHE A 155 -9.00 4.17 11.50
CA PHE A 155 -10.26 4.17 12.25
C PHE A 155 -10.13 3.47 13.60
N THR A 156 -9.35 2.39 13.72
CA THR A 156 -9.15 1.70 14.99
C THR A 156 -8.32 2.52 15.98
N ASN A 157 -7.35 3.29 15.50
CA ASN A 157 -6.54 4.17 16.35
C ASN A 157 -7.32 5.42 16.82
N GLU A 158 -8.34 5.84 16.08
CA GLU A 158 -9.22 6.97 16.47
C GLU A 158 -10.32 6.56 17.46
N ILE A 159 -10.63 5.27 17.59
CA ILE A 159 -11.59 4.74 18.57
C ILE A 159 -10.90 4.74 19.92
N LYS A 160 -11.03 5.84 20.70
CA LYS A 160 -10.72 5.83 22.14
C LYS A 160 -11.60 4.76 22.78
N PRO A 161 -11.06 3.85 23.63
CA PRO A 161 -11.89 2.88 24.33
C PRO A 161 -12.99 3.62 25.10
N TYR A 162 -14.23 3.16 24.94
CA TYR A 162 -15.40 3.71 25.64
C TYR A 162 -15.22 3.72 27.19
N GLU A 163 -14.31 2.91 27.70
CA GLU A 163 -13.94 2.83 29.12
C GLU A 163 -13.34 4.13 29.69
N THR A 164 -12.73 4.99 28.86
CA THR A 164 -12.20 6.26 29.34
C THR A 164 -13.29 7.32 29.56
N ALA A 165 -14.48 7.14 28.97
CA ALA A 165 -15.59 8.05 29.12
C ALA A 165 -16.41 7.80 30.42
N ILE A 166 -16.32 6.58 30.97
CA ILE A 166 -17.06 6.23 32.21
C ILE A 166 -16.33 6.73 33.46
N ASN A 167 -14.99 6.79 33.43
CA ASN A 167 -14.20 7.18 34.59
C ASN A 167 -14.00 8.71 34.77
N THR A 168 -14.48 9.53 33.82
CA THR A 168 -14.44 11.01 34.00
C THR A 168 -15.76 11.61 34.46
N SER A 169 -16.79 10.79 34.68
CA SER A 169 -18.09 11.25 35.19
C SER A 169 -18.38 10.87 36.66
N GLU A 170 -17.36 10.53 37.46
CA GLU A 170 -17.48 10.70 38.91
C GLU A 170 -17.43 12.21 39.25
N LYS A 171 -18.39 12.97 38.74
CA LYS A 171 -18.91 14.09 39.46
C LYS A 171 -19.47 13.51 40.74
N LYS A 172 -18.76 13.74 41.86
CA LYS A 172 -19.28 13.58 43.21
C LYS A 172 -20.74 14.02 43.22
N ASN A 173 -21.64 13.05 43.29
CA ASN A 173 -23.01 13.27 43.68
C ASN A 173 -22.92 13.78 45.13
N GLN A 174 -22.70 15.06 45.27
CA GLN A 174 -22.96 15.71 46.54
C GLN A 174 -24.48 15.70 46.69
N GLY A 175 -24.96 14.70 47.41
CA GLY A 175 -26.35 14.61 47.79
C GLY A 175 -26.79 15.92 48.42
N ILE A 176 -28.10 16.13 48.50
CA ILE A 176 -28.70 17.28 49.16
C ILE A 176 -28.27 17.23 50.63
N THR A 177 -27.38 18.14 51.05
CA THR A 177 -26.95 18.25 52.44
C THR A 177 -27.94 19.12 53.23
N ARG A 178 -28.03 18.91 54.55
CA ARG A 178 -28.86 19.75 55.46
C ARG A 178 -28.57 21.23 55.28
N GLU A 179 -27.30 21.60 55.04
CA GLU A 179 -26.89 22.99 54.81
C GLU A 179 -27.46 23.57 53.51
N LYS A 180 -27.53 22.73 52.44
CA LYS A 180 -28.19 23.16 51.20
C LYS A 180 -29.70 23.34 51.38
N LEU A 181 -30.36 22.48 52.17
CA LEU A 181 -31.80 22.65 52.47
C LEU A 181 -32.05 23.92 53.30
N ALA A 182 -31.24 24.18 54.32
CA ALA A 182 -31.34 25.40 55.14
C ALA A 182 -31.14 26.68 54.32
N HIS A 183 -30.30 26.66 53.30
CA HIS A 183 -30.07 27.81 52.42
C HIS A 183 -31.31 28.12 51.54
N TYR A 184 -32.17 27.17 51.29
CA TYR A 184 -33.42 27.31 50.52
C TYR A 184 -34.67 27.34 51.36
N GLY A 185 -34.52 27.47 52.72
CA GLY A 185 -35.66 27.71 53.62
C GLY A 185 -36.42 26.47 54.06
N TYR A 186 -35.79 25.28 54.02
CA TYR A 186 -36.32 24.02 54.51
C TYR A 186 -35.58 23.52 55.75
#